data_c93e12ee292e2beb313a70133b28645c
#
_entry.id   c93e12ee292e2beb313a70133b28645c
#
_cell.length_a   1.000
_cell.length_b   1.000
_cell.length_c   1.000
_cell.angle_alpha   90.00
_cell.angle_beta   90.00
_cell.angle_gamma   90.00
#
_symmetry.space_group_name_H-M   'P 1'
#
loop_
_entity.id
_entity.type
_entity.pdbx_description
1 polymer ?
#
loop_
_entity_poly.entity_id
_entity_poly.type
_entity_poly.pdbx_seq_one_letter_code
_entity_poly.pdbx_strand_id
1 'polypeptide(L)'
;MSKNRSAELNRREFLKYSIGAGGALVFGMDGGKVMADPASRVSFVKTDDRKRGVQASLSGLQTNPVKGKDVLIKPNFNTADDTPGSTHNDTLVALVEEIWKMGARSVSLGERSYPPTREVMGGKGVLPLLEKLNVKVIDFDTLSEKDWVAFKPKGTHWSKGFRIARPIVESECLISTCCLKTHQYGGVFTLSLKLHVGVVPTTRHGYDYMRELHGSPHQRRLIAEINEPFKPALVVLDGIDAFVDGGPGTGKRVKGDVFLASTDRVAIDAVGVAVLKHLGSNEAIMRKKIFEQEQIARAVELGLGASSPSEIELVSVDPPSHSYRDQVAEILKRG
;
A
#
# COMPACT_ATOMS: atom_id res chain seq x y z
N MET A 1 -43.89 -1.55 -1.45
CA MET A 1 -42.81 -1.26 -2.44
C MET A 1 -41.89 -0.21 -1.85
N SER A 2 -40.83 -0.63 -1.17
CA SER A 2 -39.84 0.25 -0.55
C SER A 2 -38.64 0.31 -1.47
N LYS A 3 -38.34 1.48 -2.03
CA LYS A 3 -37.14 1.75 -2.85
C LYS A 3 -35.94 1.85 -1.93
N ASN A 4 -35.12 0.81 -1.89
CA ASN A 4 -33.76 0.86 -1.32
C ASN A 4 -32.89 1.76 -2.23
N ARG A 5 -32.63 3.00 -1.82
CA ARG A 5 -31.59 3.85 -2.38
C ARG A 5 -30.26 3.38 -1.80
N SER A 6 -29.46 2.71 -2.61
CA SER A 6 -28.03 2.54 -2.33
C SER A 6 -27.38 3.94 -2.31
N ALA A 7 -26.82 4.34 -1.17
CA ALA A 7 -26.13 5.62 -1.04
C ALA A 7 -24.83 5.57 -1.85
N GLU A 8 -24.81 6.21 -3.02
CA GLU A 8 -23.58 6.53 -3.74
C GLU A 8 -23.01 7.82 -3.14
N LEU A 9 -21.89 7.72 -2.45
CA LEU A 9 -21.14 8.88 -1.94
C LEU A 9 -20.34 9.51 -3.08
N ASN A 10 -20.54 10.81 -3.33
CA ASN A 10 -19.74 11.56 -4.28
C ASN A 10 -18.56 12.29 -3.58
N ARG A 11 -17.57 12.74 -4.35
CA ARG A 11 -16.34 13.38 -3.84
C ARG A 11 -16.58 14.59 -2.90
N ARG A 12 -17.69 15.32 -3.08
CA ARG A 12 -18.06 16.48 -2.23
C ARG A 12 -18.55 16.07 -0.84
N GLU A 13 -19.23 14.94 -0.74
CA GLU A 13 -19.70 14.41 0.55
C GLU A 13 -18.55 13.73 1.29
N PHE A 14 -17.65 13.04 0.59
CA PHE A 14 -16.44 12.46 1.16
C PHE A 14 -15.52 13.54 1.77
N LEU A 15 -15.35 14.69 1.11
CA LEU A 15 -14.55 15.81 1.63
C LEU A 15 -15.15 16.45 2.89
N LYS A 16 -16.45 16.38 3.11
CA LYS A 16 -17.09 16.89 4.33
C LYS A 16 -16.76 16.06 5.59
N TYR A 17 -16.48 14.79 5.43
CA TYR A 17 -16.05 13.90 6.53
C TYR A 17 -14.55 13.98 6.82
N SER A 18 -13.75 14.56 5.94
CA SER A 18 -12.29 14.73 6.08
C SER A 18 -11.87 16.06 6.71
N ILE A 19 -12.80 17.02 6.90
CA ILE A 19 -12.51 18.35 7.45
C ILE A 19 -13.03 18.45 8.88
N GLY A 20 -12.42 17.69 9.74
CA GLY A 20 -12.69 17.71 11.18
C GLY A 20 -11.41 17.68 12.00
N ALA A 21 -10.44 18.56 11.75
CA ALA A 21 -9.42 19.06 12.69
C ALA A 21 -8.36 19.89 11.94
N GLY A 22 -8.53 21.22 11.89
CA GLY A 22 -7.51 22.13 11.37
C GLY A 22 -8.13 23.46 10.95
N GLY A 23 -8.30 24.39 11.89
CA GLY A 23 -8.85 25.71 11.63
C GLY A 23 -8.00 26.49 10.62
N ALA A 24 -8.62 26.97 9.57
CA ALA A 24 -8.03 27.95 8.65
C ALA A 24 -8.18 29.34 9.25
N LEU A 25 -7.08 29.96 9.62
CA LEU A 25 -6.96 31.41 9.82
C LEU A 25 -6.51 32.03 8.50
N VAL A 26 -7.40 32.79 7.88
CA VAL A 26 -7.07 33.64 6.74
C VAL A 26 -6.42 34.90 7.29
N PHE A 27 -5.17 35.17 6.95
CA PHE A 27 -4.54 36.48 7.05
C PHE A 27 -3.78 36.85 5.76
N GLY A 28 -4.06 38.04 5.32
CA GLY A 28 -3.39 39.02 4.53
C GLY A 28 -2.26 38.66 3.58
N MET A 29 -2.42 39.08 2.34
CA MET A 29 -1.43 39.11 1.27
C MET A 29 -0.18 39.87 1.71
N ASP A 30 0.91 39.14 1.87
CA ASP A 30 2.26 39.68 1.70
C ASP A 30 3.06 38.62 0.93
N GLY A 31 3.92 39.06 -0.02
CA GLY A 31 4.62 38.22 -0.99
C GLY A 31 5.51 37.12 -0.34
N GLY A 32 4.90 36.25 0.43
CA GLY A 32 5.54 35.09 1.08
C GLY A 32 5.81 33.99 0.06
N LYS A 33 7.06 33.51 0.01
CA LYS A 33 7.47 32.28 -0.65
C LYS A 33 6.39 31.22 -0.43
N VAL A 34 5.83 30.68 -1.51
CA VAL A 34 5.05 29.45 -1.46
C VAL A 34 5.96 28.42 -0.80
N MET A 35 5.69 28.09 0.47
CA MET A 35 6.35 26.99 1.13
C MET A 35 5.99 25.74 0.31
N ALA A 36 6.97 25.12 -0.30
CA ALA A 36 6.78 23.83 -0.94
C ALA A 36 6.11 22.89 0.06
N ASP A 37 5.10 22.15 -0.35
CA ASP A 37 4.53 21.10 0.47
C ASP A 37 5.67 20.22 1.01
N PRO A 38 5.62 19.82 2.29
CA PRO A 38 6.69 19.02 2.87
C PRO A 38 6.89 17.77 2.01
N ALA A 39 8.14 17.51 1.60
CA ALA A 39 8.47 16.38 0.76
C ALA A 39 7.94 15.07 1.38
N SER A 40 7.41 14.19 0.55
CA SER A 40 6.97 12.86 0.97
C SER A 40 8.17 12.04 1.43
N ARG A 41 8.29 11.80 2.73
CA ARG A 41 9.44 11.10 3.32
C ARG A 41 9.32 9.59 3.13
N VAL A 42 10.40 8.99 2.61
CA VAL A 42 10.57 7.52 2.56
C VAL A 42 11.80 7.15 3.38
N SER A 43 11.58 6.43 4.47
CA SER A 43 12.64 5.87 5.29
C SER A 43 13.25 4.67 4.59
N PHE A 44 14.59 4.66 4.46
CA PHE A 44 15.37 3.66 3.74
C PHE A 44 16.36 2.99 4.68
N VAL A 45 16.23 1.68 4.88
CA VAL A 45 17.08 0.89 5.76
C VAL A 45 17.70 -0.27 5.00
N LYS A 46 19.03 -0.33 4.93
CA LYS A 46 19.76 -1.51 4.44
C LYS A 46 19.83 -2.54 5.55
N THR A 47 19.22 -3.70 5.35
CA THR A 47 19.21 -4.78 6.34
C THR A 47 18.74 -6.10 5.74
N ASP A 48 19.21 -7.20 6.30
CA ASP A 48 18.71 -8.57 6.10
C ASP A 48 17.88 -9.08 7.30
N ASP A 49 17.71 -8.26 8.35
CA ASP A 49 16.94 -8.52 9.55
C ASP A 49 15.59 -7.78 9.50
N ARG A 50 14.47 -8.53 9.45
CA ARG A 50 13.11 -7.98 9.36
C ARG A 50 12.69 -7.19 10.58
N LYS A 51 13.08 -7.64 11.77
CA LYS A 51 12.75 -6.92 13.01
C LYS A 51 13.42 -5.56 13.03
N ARG A 52 14.73 -5.52 12.75
CA ARG A 52 15.48 -4.27 12.61
C ARG A 52 14.92 -3.41 11.49
N GLY A 53 14.56 -4.02 10.34
CA GLY A 53 13.97 -3.33 9.19
C GLY A 53 12.70 -2.57 9.55
N VAL A 54 11.75 -3.23 10.23
CA VAL A 54 10.51 -2.60 10.71
C VAL A 54 10.83 -1.47 11.69
N GLN A 55 11.63 -1.74 12.74
CA GLN A 55 11.90 -0.77 13.80
C GLN A 55 12.61 0.47 13.27
N ALA A 56 13.68 0.30 12.51
CA ALA A 56 14.45 1.39 11.98
C ALA A 56 13.69 2.21 10.93
N SER A 57 12.94 1.55 10.04
CA SER A 57 12.18 2.25 9.00
C SER A 57 11.03 3.10 9.60
N LEU A 58 10.32 2.60 10.60
CA LEU A 58 9.28 3.37 11.30
C LEU A 58 9.88 4.53 12.09
N SER A 59 11.00 4.32 12.80
CA SER A 59 11.71 5.37 13.53
C SER A 59 12.18 6.50 12.60
N GLY A 60 12.64 6.17 11.38
CA GLY A 60 13.11 7.15 10.39
C GLY A 60 12.01 8.10 9.88
N LEU A 61 10.74 7.75 10.01
CA LEU A 61 9.63 8.62 9.62
C LEU A 61 9.36 9.75 10.62
N GLN A 62 9.80 9.61 11.87
CA GLN A 62 9.60 10.61 12.92
C GLN A 62 8.13 11.01 13.13
N THR A 63 7.21 10.08 12.93
CA THR A 63 5.76 10.28 13.10
C THR A 63 5.13 9.10 13.80
N ASN A 64 4.04 9.35 14.52
CA ASN A 64 3.26 8.29 15.17
C ASN A 64 1.76 8.47 14.88
N PRO A 65 1.27 7.95 13.75
CA PRO A 65 -0.15 8.03 13.41
C PRO A 65 -1.01 7.00 14.14
N VAL A 66 -0.42 6.11 14.93
CA VAL A 66 -1.03 4.94 15.56
C VAL A 66 -1.62 5.25 16.94
N LYS A 67 -1.00 6.17 17.68
CA LYS A 67 -1.29 6.40 19.11
C LYS A 67 -2.78 6.63 19.40
N GLY A 68 -3.35 5.77 20.24
CA GLY A 68 -4.74 5.85 20.70
C GLY A 68 -5.79 5.45 19.65
N LYS A 69 -5.37 4.87 18.49
CA LYS A 69 -6.28 4.50 17.40
C LYS A 69 -6.52 3.00 17.30
N ASP A 70 -7.65 2.65 16.68
CA ASP A 70 -7.91 1.29 16.22
C ASP A 70 -7.18 1.10 14.89
N VAL A 71 -6.24 0.17 14.89
CA VAL A 71 -5.37 -0.09 13.74
C VAL A 71 -5.88 -1.28 12.94
N LEU A 72 -5.96 -1.09 11.61
CA LEU A 72 -6.21 -2.16 10.66
C LEU A 72 -4.95 -2.39 9.81
N ILE A 73 -4.38 -3.59 9.88
CA ILE A 73 -3.24 -4.00 9.03
C ILE A 73 -3.79 -4.67 7.78
N LYS A 74 -3.33 -4.23 6.62
CA LYS A 74 -3.52 -4.91 5.33
C LYS A 74 -2.19 -5.54 4.90
N PRO A 75 -2.01 -6.86 5.11
CA PRO A 75 -0.82 -7.58 4.64
C PRO A 75 -0.92 -7.91 3.14
N ASN A 76 0.13 -8.51 2.60
CA ASN A 76 0.11 -9.17 1.31
C ASN A 76 -0.05 -10.68 1.49
N PHE A 77 -1.28 -11.15 1.64
CA PHE A 77 -1.63 -12.56 1.79
C PHE A 77 -2.55 -13.04 0.66
N ASN A 78 -2.25 -12.66 -0.59
CA ASN A 78 -3.01 -13.19 -1.73
C ASN A 78 -2.92 -14.71 -1.81
N THR A 79 -1.76 -15.27 -1.49
CA THR A 79 -1.47 -16.71 -1.47
C THR A 79 -0.63 -17.05 -0.24
N ALA A 80 -0.41 -18.34 0.03
CA ALA A 80 0.48 -18.81 1.10
C ALA A 80 1.96 -18.91 0.68
N ASP A 81 2.32 -18.41 -0.51
CA ASP A 81 3.68 -18.45 -1.03
C ASP A 81 4.69 -17.81 -0.07
N ASP A 82 5.92 -18.30 -0.15
CA ASP A 82 7.04 -17.70 0.58
C ASP A 82 7.32 -16.27 0.13
N THR A 83 7.90 -15.48 1.03
CA THR A 83 8.37 -14.12 0.70
C THR A 83 9.36 -14.15 -0.48
N PRO A 84 9.26 -13.22 -1.43
CA PRO A 84 8.37 -12.04 -1.53
C PRO A 84 7.01 -12.33 -2.17
N GLY A 85 6.62 -13.58 -2.37
CA GLY A 85 5.29 -13.96 -2.85
C GLY A 85 4.19 -13.47 -1.91
N SER A 86 4.40 -13.56 -0.60
CA SER A 86 3.52 -12.95 0.42
C SER A 86 4.33 -12.38 1.59
N THR A 87 3.67 -11.60 2.46
CA THR A 87 4.30 -11.00 3.65
C THR A 87 4.94 -12.07 4.53
N HIS A 88 6.20 -11.86 4.94
CA HIS A 88 6.91 -12.74 5.85
C HIS A 88 6.32 -12.68 7.26
N ASN A 89 6.25 -13.83 7.95
CA ASN A 89 5.70 -13.89 9.30
C ASN A 89 6.48 -13.00 10.28
N ASP A 90 7.82 -12.98 10.20
CA ASP A 90 8.65 -12.14 11.08
C ASP A 90 8.41 -10.65 10.83
N THR A 91 8.18 -10.24 9.58
CA THR A 91 7.79 -8.86 9.26
C THR A 91 6.46 -8.50 9.91
N LEU A 92 5.48 -9.40 9.81
CA LEU A 92 4.17 -9.18 10.42
C LEU A 92 4.26 -9.12 11.95
N VAL A 93 4.97 -10.07 12.57
CA VAL A 93 5.16 -10.10 14.04
C VAL A 93 5.84 -8.82 14.51
N ALA A 94 6.96 -8.44 13.89
CA ALA A 94 7.70 -7.23 14.25
C ALA A 94 6.82 -5.96 14.07
N LEU A 95 6.04 -5.89 12.99
CA LEU A 95 5.15 -4.76 12.73
C LEU A 95 4.06 -4.66 13.80
N VAL A 96 3.41 -5.76 14.17
CA VAL A 96 2.39 -5.77 15.23
C VAL A 96 2.98 -5.38 16.58
N GLU A 97 4.17 -5.91 16.93
CA GLU A 97 4.86 -5.53 18.18
C GLU A 97 5.15 -4.03 18.23
N GLU A 98 5.63 -3.44 17.13
CA GLU A 98 5.90 -2.00 17.07
C GLU A 98 4.61 -1.16 17.12
N ILE A 99 3.52 -1.60 16.46
CA ILE A 99 2.21 -0.93 16.53
C ILE A 99 1.71 -0.88 17.97
N TRP A 100 1.82 -1.98 18.73
CA TRP A 100 1.48 -1.98 20.15
C TRP A 100 2.34 -1.03 20.97
N LYS A 101 3.67 -1.01 20.74
CA LYS A 101 4.60 -0.06 21.40
C LYS A 101 4.31 1.40 21.04
N MET A 102 3.84 1.66 19.83
CA MET A 102 3.40 2.99 19.39
C MET A 102 2.10 3.44 20.07
N GLY A 103 1.44 2.57 20.83
CA GLY A 103 0.27 2.88 21.64
C GLY A 103 -1.06 2.75 20.91
N ALA A 104 -1.22 1.77 20.03
CA ALA A 104 -2.51 1.41 19.44
C ALA A 104 -3.54 1.05 20.53
N ARG A 105 -4.81 1.43 20.31
CA ARG A 105 -5.93 1.03 21.18
C ARG A 105 -6.34 -0.42 20.91
N SER A 106 -6.38 -0.81 19.65
CA SER A 106 -6.61 -2.18 19.20
C SER A 106 -5.89 -2.44 17.88
N VAL A 107 -5.62 -3.72 17.58
CA VAL A 107 -5.01 -4.14 16.30
C VAL A 107 -5.88 -5.20 15.66
N SER A 108 -6.19 -4.99 14.40
CA SER A 108 -6.88 -5.95 13.54
C SER A 108 -6.07 -6.18 12.27
N LEU A 109 -6.25 -7.33 11.63
CA LEU A 109 -5.69 -7.66 10.34
C LEU A 109 -6.82 -8.02 9.38
N GLY A 110 -6.87 -7.38 8.20
CA GLY A 110 -7.89 -7.60 7.19
C GLY A 110 -7.33 -8.04 5.86
N GLU A 111 -7.91 -9.08 5.25
CA GLU A 111 -7.45 -9.61 3.96
C GLU A 111 -8.59 -10.28 3.18
N ARG A 112 -8.43 -10.31 1.85
CA ARG A 112 -9.08 -11.21 0.91
C ARG A 112 -8.02 -11.88 0.05
N SER A 113 -7.96 -13.19 0.07
CA SER A 113 -6.95 -14.01 -0.58
C SER A 113 -7.52 -14.83 -1.75
N TYR A 114 -6.65 -15.59 -2.41
CA TYR A 114 -6.97 -16.64 -3.35
C TYR A 114 -5.89 -17.74 -3.26
N PRO A 115 -6.21 -18.93 -2.76
CA PRO A 115 -7.47 -19.47 -2.23
C PRO A 115 -8.10 -18.69 -1.06
N PRO A 116 -9.20 -19.18 -0.45
CA PRO A 116 -9.87 -18.45 0.65
C PRO A 116 -8.92 -18.03 1.78
N THR A 117 -9.17 -16.86 2.33
CA THR A 117 -8.27 -16.17 3.29
C THR A 117 -7.86 -17.04 4.47
N ARG A 118 -8.79 -17.80 5.06
CA ARG A 118 -8.49 -18.72 6.18
C ARG A 118 -7.55 -19.86 5.80
N GLU A 119 -7.67 -20.36 4.59
CA GLU A 119 -6.78 -21.42 4.05
C GLU A 119 -5.36 -20.84 3.87
N VAL A 120 -5.24 -19.67 3.26
CA VAL A 120 -3.96 -18.98 3.08
C VAL A 120 -3.28 -18.70 4.42
N MET A 121 -4.02 -18.13 5.39
CA MET A 121 -3.47 -17.84 6.72
C MET A 121 -3.10 -19.10 7.48
N GLY A 122 -3.87 -20.19 7.33
CA GLY A 122 -3.54 -21.50 7.89
C GLY A 122 -2.26 -22.08 7.30
N GLY A 123 -2.14 -22.07 5.96
CA GLY A 123 -0.95 -22.53 5.24
C GLY A 123 0.33 -21.76 5.61
N LYS A 124 0.19 -20.47 5.93
CA LYS A 124 1.29 -19.63 6.43
C LYS A 124 1.60 -19.82 7.92
N GLY A 125 0.75 -20.50 8.67
CA GLY A 125 0.90 -20.66 10.12
C GLY A 125 0.77 -19.35 10.90
N VAL A 126 0.10 -18.31 10.35
CA VAL A 126 0.03 -17.01 11.01
C VAL A 126 -1.09 -16.90 12.05
N LEU A 127 -2.13 -17.74 11.97
CA LEU A 127 -3.28 -17.65 12.88
C LEU A 127 -2.90 -17.75 14.36
N PRO A 128 -2.08 -18.73 14.82
CA PRO A 128 -1.63 -18.79 16.21
C PRO A 128 -0.75 -17.59 16.62
N LEU A 129 0.03 -17.03 15.68
CA LEU A 129 0.86 -15.85 15.94
C LEU A 129 -0.02 -14.61 16.18
N LEU A 130 -1.07 -14.42 15.35
CA LEU A 130 -2.01 -13.30 15.49
C LEU A 130 -2.79 -13.40 16.81
N GLU A 131 -3.23 -14.58 17.19
CA GLU A 131 -3.88 -14.82 18.48
C GLU A 131 -2.97 -14.46 19.66
N LYS A 132 -1.73 -14.96 19.65
CA LYS A 132 -0.71 -14.63 20.68
C LYS A 132 -0.41 -13.14 20.78
N LEU A 133 -0.48 -12.42 19.65
CA LEU A 133 -0.23 -10.99 19.58
C LEU A 133 -1.50 -10.15 19.84
N ASN A 134 -2.63 -10.77 20.20
CA ASN A 134 -3.91 -10.12 20.41
C ASN A 134 -4.39 -9.31 19.20
N VAL A 135 -4.30 -9.91 18.01
CA VAL A 135 -4.72 -9.33 16.73
C VAL A 135 -6.01 -9.98 16.26
N LYS A 136 -7.07 -9.19 16.06
CA LYS A 136 -8.35 -9.67 15.51
C LYS A 136 -8.23 -9.84 13.98
N VAL A 137 -8.60 -11.03 13.47
CA VAL A 137 -8.67 -11.28 12.03
C VAL A 137 -10.04 -10.88 11.47
N ILE A 138 -10.05 -10.06 10.43
CA ILE A 138 -11.22 -9.68 9.63
C ILE A 138 -11.07 -10.32 8.26
N ASP A 139 -11.75 -11.44 8.07
CA ASP A 139 -11.76 -12.17 6.81
C ASP A 139 -12.74 -11.51 5.82
N PHE A 140 -12.21 -10.86 4.77
CA PHE A 140 -13.05 -10.14 3.80
C PHE A 140 -13.87 -11.08 2.92
N ASP A 141 -13.51 -12.37 2.79
CA ASP A 141 -14.34 -13.34 2.05
C ASP A 141 -15.67 -13.60 2.75
N THR A 142 -15.72 -13.40 4.09
CA THR A 142 -16.92 -13.63 4.91
C THR A 142 -17.79 -12.38 5.09
N LEU A 143 -17.39 -11.23 4.53
CA LEU A 143 -18.14 -9.99 4.62
C LEU A 143 -19.50 -10.09 3.92
N SER A 144 -20.54 -9.56 4.56
CA SER A 144 -21.87 -9.48 3.97
C SER A 144 -21.96 -8.41 2.88
N GLU A 145 -23.03 -8.42 2.07
CA GLU A 145 -23.22 -7.46 0.98
C GLU A 145 -23.19 -5.99 1.45
N LYS A 146 -23.72 -5.69 2.63
CA LYS A 146 -23.73 -4.34 3.22
C LYS A 146 -22.33 -3.86 3.63
N ASP A 147 -21.38 -4.77 3.78
CA ASP A 147 -20.01 -4.48 4.21
C ASP A 147 -19.04 -4.19 3.05
N TRP A 148 -19.60 -4.02 1.84
CA TRP A 148 -18.89 -3.61 0.65
C TRP A 148 -19.41 -2.25 0.14
N VAL A 149 -18.59 -1.21 0.30
CA VAL A 149 -18.94 0.17 -0.11
C VAL A 149 -18.69 0.34 -1.60
N ALA A 150 -19.69 0.83 -2.33
CA ALA A 150 -19.60 1.05 -3.78
C ALA A 150 -19.03 2.42 -4.11
N PHE A 151 -18.14 2.46 -5.11
CA PHE A 151 -17.54 3.68 -5.66
C PHE A 151 -17.65 3.67 -7.19
N LYS A 152 -18.00 4.82 -7.76
CA LYS A 152 -17.98 5.05 -9.20
C LYS A 152 -17.48 6.47 -9.48
N PRO A 153 -16.18 6.75 -9.26
CA PRO A 153 -15.62 8.06 -9.52
C PRO A 153 -15.76 8.45 -11.00
N LYS A 154 -15.92 9.75 -11.26
CA LYS A 154 -15.94 10.26 -12.63
C LYS A 154 -14.59 10.01 -13.31
N GLY A 155 -14.60 9.42 -14.49
CA GLY A 155 -13.37 9.09 -15.24
C GLY A 155 -12.68 7.82 -14.79
N THR A 156 -13.33 6.99 -13.96
CA THR A 156 -12.83 5.64 -13.66
C THR A 156 -12.86 4.75 -14.89
N HIS A 157 -11.87 3.87 -15.00
CA HIS A 157 -11.80 2.84 -16.05
C HIS A 157 -12.57 1.57 -15.69
N TRP A 158 -13.04 1.45 -14.42
CA TRP A 158 -13.95 0.38 -14.01
C TRP A 158 -15.32 0.58 -14.66
N SER A 159 -15.78 -0.39 -15.46
CA SER A 159 -17.00 -0.26 -16.25
C SER A 159 -18.27 -0.02 -15.43
N LYS A 160 -18.36 -0.67 -14.26
CA LYS A 160 -19.48 -0.51 -13.31
C LYS A 160 -19.07 0.16 -11.99
N GLY A 161 -17.87 0.76 -11.93
CA GLY A 161 -17.26 1.16 -10.68
C GLY A 161 -16.70 -0.05 -9.92
N PHE A 162 -16.31 0.14 -8.67
CA PHE A 162 -15.72 -0.90 -7.83
C PHE A 162 -16.28 -0.85 -6.41
N ARG A 163 -15.99 -1.88 -5.63
CA ARG A 163 -16.37 -1.94 -4.22
C ARG A 163 -15.15 -2.16 -3.35
N ILE A 164 -15.15 -1.55 -2.18
CA ILE A 164 -14.09 -1.68 -1.18
C ILE A 164 -14.69 -2.24 0.11
N ALA A 165 -13.97 -3.14 0.76
CA ALA A 165 -14.34 -3.66 2.07
C ALA A 165 -14.54 -2.50 3.06
N ARG A 166 -15.72 -2.42 3.70
CA ARG A 166 -16.07 -1.35 4.65
C ARG A 166 -15.03 -1.16 5.75
N PRO A 167 -14.44 -2.22 6.36
CA PRO A 167 -13.38 -2.04 7.35
C PRO A 167 -12.19 -1.22 6.88
N ILE A 168 -11.87 -1.24 5.57
CA ILE A 168 -10.79 -0.43 4.99
C ILE A 168 -11.19 1.05 4.90
N VAL A 169 -12.41 1.32 4.41
CA VAL A 169 -12.91 2.69 4.21
C VAL A 169 -13.11 3.41 5.54
N GLU A 170 -13.55 2.69 6.57
CA GLU A 170 -13.90 3.23 7.88
C GLU A 170 -12.77 3.08 8.92
N SER A 171 -11.57 2.57 8.53
CA SER A 171 -10.46 2.41 9.46
C SER A 171 -9.94 3.74 9.99
N GLU A 172 -9.75 3.87 11.30
CA GLU A 172 -9.12 5.05 11.92
C GLU A 172 -7.64 5.17 11.56
N CYS A 173 -6.97 4.02 11.42
CA CYS A 173 -5.57 3.94 11.08
C CYS A 173 -5.29 2.68 10.24
N LEU A 174 -5.20 2.84 8.93
CA LEU A 174 -4.83 1.76 8.01
C LEU A 174 -3.32 1.69 7.89
N ILE A 175 -2.74 0.51 8.12
CA ILE A 175 -1.33 0.22 7.86
C ILE A 175 -1.23 -0.86 6.79
N SER A 176 -0.49 -0.58 5.72
CA SER A 176 -0.26 -1.53 4.64
C SER A 176 1.15 -2.11 4.72
N THR A 177 1.29 -3.44 4.58
CA THR A 177 2.62 -4.06 4.46
C THR A 177 2.70 -4.87 3.17
N CYS A 178 3.64 -4.49 2.31
CA CYS A 178 3.82 -5.04 0.98
C CYS A 178 5.23 -5.63 0.79
N CYS A 179 5.40 -6.39 -0.30
CA CYS A 179 6.66 -7.01 -0.68
C CYS A 179 7.20 -6.36 -1.96
N LEU A 180 8.52 -6.38 -2.12
CA LEU A 180 9.20 -5.87 -3.31
C LEU A 180 9.18 -6.92 -4.43
N LYS A 181 8.33 -6.75 -5.45
CA LYS A 181 8.23 -7.75 -6.52
C LYS A 181 7.66 -7.24 -7.83
N THR A 182 8.11 -7.85 -8.93
CA THR A 182 7.47 -7.79 -10.24
C THR A 182 6.16 -8.58 -10.28
N HIS A 183 5.41 -8.46 -11.38
CA HIS A 183 4.13 -9.14 -11.56
C HIS A 183 3.87 -9.43 -13.05
N GLN A 184 3.98 -10.71 -13.45
CA GLN A 184 3.90 -11.13 -14.84
C GLN A 184 2.48 -11.05 -15.46
N TYR A 185 1.42 -11.13 -14.68
CA TYR A 185 0.04 -11.13 -15.18
C TYR A 185 -0.47 -9.70 -15.46
N GLY A 186 0.28 -8.91 -16.26
CA GLY A 186 -0.09 -7.56 -16.67
C GLY A 186 0.07 -6.46 -15.61
N GLY A 187 0.31 -6.81 -14.35
CA GLY A 187 0.45 -5.85 -13.26
C GLY A 187 1.79 -5.11 -13.23
N VAL A 188 2.82 -5.58 -13.93
CA VAL A 188 4.20 -5.09 -13.99
C VAL A 188 4.93 -5.23 -12.65
N PHE A 189 4.41 -4.67 -11.57
CA PHE A 189 4.93 -4.81 -10.21
C PHE A 189 3.81 -4.87 -9.16
N THR A 190 4.11 -5.46 -8.03
CA THR A 190 3.26 -5.43 -6.83
C THR A 190 4.03 -4.75 -5.71
N LEU A 191 3.54 -3.60 -5.29
CA LEU A 191 4.00 -2.81 -4.17
C LEU A 191 2.76 -2.34 -3.39
N SER A 192 2.76 -1.11 -2.85
CA SER A 192 1.68 -0.59 -2.03
C SER A 192 0.35 -0.44 -2.79
N LEU A 193 0.36 0.19 -3.97
CA LEU A 193 -0.87 0.44 -4.72
C LEU A 193 -1.58 -0.87 -5.10
N LYS A 194 -0.84 -1.86 -5.62
CA LYS A 194 -1.41 -3.14 -6.06
C LYS A 194 -1.75 -4.07 -4.89
N LEU A 195 -1.15 -3.90 -3.72
CA LEU A 195 -1.54 -4.58 -2.48
C LEU A 195 -3.05 -4.50 -2.24
N HIS A 196 -3.63 -3.34 -2.55
CA HIS A 196 -5.03 -3.05 -2.29
C HIS A 196 -6.02 -3.71 -3.28
N VAL A 197 -5.57 -4.50 -4.25
CA VAL A 197 -6.46 -5.41 -5.00
C VAL A 197 -7.16 -6.38 -4.02
N GLY A 198 -6.52 -6.77 -2.94
CA GLY A 198 -7.10 -7.60 -1.87
C GLY A 198 -8.18 -6.92 -1.02
N VAL A 199 -8.55 -5.65 -1.27
CA VAL A 199 -9.69 -4.99 -0.61
C VAL A 199 -10.92 -4.89 -1.50
N VAL A 200 -10.83 -5.36 -2.77
CA VAL A 200 -11.93 -5.44 -3.73
C VAL A 200 -12.51 -6.86 -3.71
N PRO A 201 -13.83 -7.07 -3.75
CA PRO A 201 -14.37 -8.43 -3.75
C PRO A 201 -14.02 -9.17 -5.05
N THR A 202 -14.01 -10.51 -5.03
CA THR A 202 -13.90 -11.30 -6.27
C THR A 202 -15.16 -11.11 -7.10
N THR A 203 -16.32 -11.46 -6.53
CA THR A 203 -17.63 -11.35 -7.18
C THR A 203 -18.64 -10.80 -6.18
N ARG A 204 -19.47 -9.84 -6.60
CA ARG A 204 -20.62 -9.35 -5.82
C ARG A 204 -21.71 -8.88 -6.74
N HIS A 205 -22.98 -9.11 -6.36
CA HIS A 205 -24.18 -8.79 -7.17
C HIS A 205 -24.11 -9.31 -8.61
N GLY A 206 -23.59 -10.52 -8.79
CA GLY A 206 -23.42 -11.13 -10.12
C GLY A 206 -22.34 -10.48 -11.00
N TYR A 207 -21.48 -9.63 -10.42
CA TYR A 207 -20.39 -8.99 -11.14
C TYR A 207 -19.03 -9.47 -10.64
N ASP A 208 -18.18 -9.91 -11.59
CA ASP A 208 -16.83 -10.42 -11.32
C ASP A 208 -15.79 -9.31 -11.53
N TYR A 209 -15.38 -8.70 -10.40
CA TYR A 209 -14.40 -7.61 -10.36
C TYR A 209 -13.01 -8.09 -10.75
N MET A 210 -12.63 -9.31 -10.37
CA MET A 210 -11.30 -9.83 -10.68
C MET A 210 -11.17 -10.19 -12.15
N ARG A 211 -12.23 -10.67 -12.78
CA ARG A 211 -12.27 -10.89 -14.24
C ARG A 211 -12.11 -9.57 -15.00
N GLU A 212 -12.82 -8.50 -14.59
CA GLU A 212 -12.64 -7.18 -15.20
C GLU A 212 -11.20 -6.69 -15.01
N LEU A 213 -10.67 -6.73 -13.78
CA LEU A 213 -9.33 -6.27 -13.48
C LEU A 213 -8.27 -6.97 -14.35
N HIS A 214 -8.31 -8.30 -14.40
CA HIS A 214 -7.28 -9.08 -15.11
C HIS A 214 -7.49 -9.11 -16.63
N GLY A 215 -8.71 -8.92 -17.11
CA GLY A 215 -9.03 -8.87 -18.56
C GLY A 215 -8.95 -7.47 -19.17
N SER A 216 -8.82 -6.42 -18.36
CA SER A 216 -8.84 -5.04 -18.86
C SER A 216 -7.49 -4.62 -19.46
N PRO A 217 -7.50 -3.93 -20.64
CA PRO A 217 -6.30 -3.27 -21.15
C PRO A 217 -5.83 -2.13 -20.23
N HIS A 218 -6.70 -1.66 -19.32
CA HIS A 218 -6.43 -0.60 -18.35
C HIS A 218 -6.08 -1.14 -16.95
N GLN A 219 -5.68 -2.40 -16.82
CA GLN A 219 -5.46 -3.07 -15.53
C GLN A 219 -4.65 -2.21 -14.53
N ARG A 220 -3.56 -1.59 -14.97
CA ARG A 220 -2.70 -0.78 -14.09
C ARG A 220 -3.36 0.51 -13.64
N ARG A 221 -4.26 1.09 -14.45
CA ARG A 221 -5.10 2.23 -14.07
C ARG A 221 -6.18 1.81 -13.07
N LEU A 222 -6.84 0.66 -13.29
CA LEU A 222 -7.81 0.10 -12.35
C LEU A 222 -7.19 -0.14 -10.97
N ILE A 223 -5.94 -0.63 -10.92
CA ILE A 223 -5.18 -0.83 -9.69
C ILE A 223 -4.95 0.50 -8.93
N ALA A 224 -4.62 1.58 -9.63
CA ALA A 224 -4.46 2.88 -8.99
C ALA A 224 -5.80 3.43 -8.46
N GLU A 225 -6.86 3.30 -9.23
CA GLU A 225 -8.19 3.86 -8.93
C GLU A 225 -8.84 3.29 -7.67
N ILE A 226 -8.63 2.00 -7.36
CA ILE A 226 -9.15 1.41 -6.12
C ILE A 226 -8.58 2.05 -4.86
N ASN A 227 -7.49 2.78 -4.99
CA ASN A 227 -6.84 3.48 -3.88
C ASN A 227 -7.44 4.87 -3.59
N GLU A 228 -8.34 5.39 -4.43
CA GLU A 228 -8.90 6.75 -4.27
C GLU A 228 -9.76 6.92 -2.99
N PRO A 229 -10.58 5.93 -2.57
CA PRO A 229 -11.50 6.10 -1.44
C PRO A 229 -10.88 6.09 -0.05
N PHE A 230 -9.59 5.73 0.10
CA PHE A 230 -8.94 5.61 1.41
C PHE A 230 -7.46 5.98 1.34
N LYS A 231 -6.87 6.26 2.49
CA LYS A 231 -5.45 6.57 2.60
C LYS A 231 -4.80 5.76 3.74
N PRO A 232 -3.78 4.93 3.46
CA PRO A 232 -2.98 4.34 4.53
C PRO A 232 -2.29 5.43 5.35
N ALA A 233 -2.28 5.27 6.66
CA ALA A 233 -1.52 6.12 7.57
C ALA A 233 -0.02 5.80 7.52
N LEU A 234 0.30 4.52 7.27
CA LEU A 234 1.65 4.01 7.08
C LEU A 234 1.66 2.92 6.01
N VAL A 235 2.73 2.89 5.23
CA VAL A 235 3.08 1.78 4.35
C VAL A 235 4.47 1.29 4.72
N VAL A 236 4.61 -0.02 4.88
CA VAL A 236 5.87 -0.72 5.16
C VAL A 236 6.14 -1.68 4.01
N LEU A 237 7.32 -1.64 3.43
CA LEU A 237 7.74 -2.49 2.32
C LEU A 237 8.93 -3.35 2.74
N ASP A 238 8.73 -4.67 2.75
CA ASP A 238 9.77 -5.67 2.91
C ASP A 238 10.41 -5.97 1.55
N GLY A 239 11.64 -5.53 1.37
CA GLY A 239 12.47 -5.74 0.19
C GLY A 239 13.75 -6.50 0.51
N ILE A 240 13.82 -7.23 1.63
CA ILE A 240 14.97 -8.10 1.95
C ILE A 240 15.14 -9.15 0.86
N ASP A 241 14.02 -9.76 0.45
CA ASP A 241 13.94 -10.58 -0.75
C ASP A 241 13.06 -9.87 -1.80
N ALA A 242 13.45 -9.94 -3.07
CA ALA A 242 12.70 -9.34 -4.16
C ALA A 242 12.51 -10.30 -5.32
N PHE A 243 11.38 -10.21 -6.06
CA PHE A 243 11.31 -10.75 -7.41
C PHE A 243 11.62 -9.64 -8.41
N VAL A 244 12.68 -9.85 -9.20
CA VAL A 244 13.09 -8.92 -10.26
C VAL A 244 12.54 -9.29 -11.63
N ASP A 245 11.96 -10.50 -11.74
CA ASP A 245 11.22 -10.98 -12.90
C ASP A 245 10.21 -12.03 -12.48
N GLY A 246 9.13 -12.23 -13.27
CA GLY A 246 8.02 -13.12 -12.90
C GLY A 246 7.12 -12.50 -11.83
N GLY A 247 6.85 -13.21 -10.74
CA GLY A 247 5.88 -12.82 -9.71
C GLY A 247 4.42 -13.05 -10.15
N PRO A 248 3.43 -12.96 -9.26
CA PRO A 248 3.51 -12.51 -7.86
C PRO A 248 3.89 -13.61 -6.85
N GLY A 249 3.63 -14.89 -7.12
CA GLY A 249 3.90 -16.01 -6.21
C GLY A 249 5.30 -16.61 -6.40
N THR A 250 5.71 -16.75 -7.64
CA THR A 250 7.03 -17.29 -8.04
C THR A 250 7.71 -16.39 -9.05
N GLY A 251 9.05 -16.32 -9.02
CA GLY A 251 9.82 -15.48 -9.91
C GLY A 251 11.33 -15.58 -9.67
N LYS A 252 12.09 -14.80 -10.42
CA LYS A 252 13.54 -14.66 -10.21
C LYS A 252 13.79 -13.89 -8.91
N ARG A 253 14.11 -14.64 -7.85
CA ARG A 253 14.37 -14.09 -6.51
C ARG A 253 15.81 -13.60 -6.40
N VAL A 254 15.97 -12.42 -5.80
CA VAL A 254 17.27 -11.83 -5.45
C VAL A 254 17.21 -11.25 -4.04
N LYS A 255 18.37 -11.01 -3.43
CA LYS A 255 18.48 -10.26 -2.19
C LYS A 255 18.43 -8.77 -2.52
N GLY A 256 17.46 -8.07 -1.97
CA GLY A 256 17.34 -6.62 -2.05
C GLY A 256 17.93 -5.95 -0.81
N ASP A 257 17.98 -6.68 0.31
CA ASP A 257 18.53 -6.23 1.61
C ASP A 257 18.06 -4.82 2.00
N VAL A 258 16.79 -4.52 1.73
CA VAL A 258 16.20 -3.20 1.98
C VAL A 258 14.86 -3.30 2.68
N PHE A 259 14.60 -2.34 3.56
CA PHE A 259 13.32 -2.11 4.19
C PHE A 259 12.92 -0.65 4.03
N LEU A 260 11.68 -0.39 3.63
CA LEU A 260 11.18 0.96 3.41
C LEU A 260 9.93 1.21 4.25
N ALA A 261 9.73 2.47 4.66
CA ALA A 261 8.47 2.92 5.22
C ALA A 261 8.14 4.34 4.75
N SER A 262 6.85 4.65 4.60
CA SER A 262 6.36 5.98 4.22
C SER A 262 4.93 6.19 4.68
N THR A 263 4.50 7.46 4.79
CA THR A 263 3.10 7.86 4.89
C THR A 263 2.47 8.12 3.51
N ASP A 264 3.28 8.02 2.45
CA ASP A 264 2.86 8.24 1.06
C ASP A 264 3.05 6.96 0.23
N ARG A 265 1.92 6.40 -0.24
CA ARG A 265 1.88 5.16 -1.02
C ARG A 265 2.47 5.30 -2.42
N VAL A 266 2.46 6.50 -3.01
CA VAL A 266 3.05 6.75 -4.33
C VAL A 266 4.55 6.90 -4.22
N ALA A 267 5.02 7.65 -3.22
CA ALA A 267 6.44 7.84 -2.96
C ALA A 267 7.14 6.49 -2.67
N ILE A 268 6.55 5.64 -1.82
CA ILE A 268 7.15 4.33 -1.51
C ILE A 268 7.14 3.40 -2.72
N ASP A 269 6.10 3.43 -3.57
CA ASP A 269 6.06 2.65 -4.81
C ASP A 269 7.12 3.15 -5.81
N ALA A 270 7.30 4.47 -5.95
CA ALA A 270 8.33 5.05 -6.79
C ALA A 270 9.74 4.63 -6.35
N VAL A 271 10.02 4.68 -5.05
CA VAL A 271 11.29 4.20 -4.47
C VAL A 271 11.45 2.69 -4.64
N GLY A 272 10.39 1.90 -4.44
CA GLY A 272 10.40 0.46 -4.67
C GLY A 272 10.72 0.10 -6.12
N VAL A 273 10.18 0.83 -7.11
CA VAL A 273 10.54 0.67 -8.54
C VAL A 273 11.99 1.07 -8.76
N ALA A 274 12.51 2.14 -8.13
CA ALA A 274 13.93 2.50 -8.21
C ALA A 274 14.84 1.39 -7.66
N VAL A 275 14.44 0.72 -6.57
CA VAL A 275 15.16 -0.44 -6.04
C VAL A 275 15.11 -1.61 -7.03
N LEU A 276 13.95 -1.92 -7.62
CA LEU A 276 13.86 -2.96 -8.66
C LEU A 276 14.78 -2.66 -9.86
N LYS A 277 14.86 -1.40 -10.30
CA LYS A 277 15.80 -0.98 -11.35
C LYS A 277 17.26 -1.19 -10.91
N HIS A 278 17.60 -0.82 -9.68
CA HIS A 278 18.94 -1.03 -9.11
C HIS A 278 19.35 -2.51 -9.10
N LEU A 279 18.40 -3.40 -8.79
CA LEU A 279 18.62 -4.85 -8.75
C LEU A 279 18.65 -5.52 -10.14
N GLY A 280 18.45 -4.78 -11.23
CA GLY A 280 18.43 -5.32 -12.57
C GLY A 280 17.16 -6.12 -12.88
N SER A 281 16.03 -5.44 -12.93
CA SER A 281 14.72 -6.03 -13.16
C SER A 281 14.43 -6.32 -14.64
N ASN A 282 13.20 -6.78 -14.93
CA ASN A 282 12.78 -7.06 -16.30
C ASN A 282 12.55 -5.79 -17.16
N GLU A 283 12.40 -5.97 -18.46
CA GLU A 283 12.24 -4.86 -19.40
C GLU A 283 11.06 -3.93 -19.10
N ALA A 284 9.96 -4.45 -18.60
CA ALA A 284 8.76 -3.63 -18.27
C ALA A 284 9.07 -2.61 -17.17
N ILE A 285 9.97 -2.94 -16.24
CA ILE A 285 10.48 -2.03 -15.21
C ILE A 285 11.59 -1.15 -15.78
N MET A 286 12.57 -1.73 -16.52
CA MET A 286 13.79 -1.04 -16.91
C MET A 286 13.57 0.04 -17.97
N ARG A 287 12.69 -0.19 -18.97
CA ARG A 287 12.51 0.70 -20.13
C ARG A 287 11.73 1.97 -19.83
N LYS A 288 10.80 1.93 -18.87
CA LYS A 288 9.96 3.10 -18.53
C LYS A 288 10.58 3.92 -17.40
N LYS A 289 10.42 5.22 -17.44
CA LYS A 289 10.67 6.06 -16.28
C LYS A 289 9.71 5.72 -15.15
N ILE A 290 10.13 5.95 -13.92
CA ILE A 290 9.39 5.53 -12.72
C ILE A 290 7.99 6.16 -12.69
N PHE A 291 7.90 7.48 -12.91
CA PHE A 291 6.62 8.18 -12.94
C PHE A 291 5.82 8.00 -14.24
N GLU A 292 6.39 7.37 -15.27
CA GLU A 292 5.69 6.93 -16.48
C GLU A 292 5.12 5.51 -16.36
N GLN A 293 5.42 4.77 -15.29
CA GLN A 293 4.74 3.49 -15.01
C GLN A 293 3.24 3.77 -14.81
N GLU A 294 2.38 3.15 -15.63
CA GLU A 294 0.94 3.51 -15.69
C GLU A 294 0.23 3.49 -14.34
N GLN A 295 0.61 2.60 -13.44
CA GLN A 295 0.04 2.51 -12.09
C GLN A 295 0.42 3.75 -11.26
N ILE A 296 1.69 4.18 -11.32
CA ILE A 296 2.16 5.39 -10.63
C ILE A 296 1.59 6.64 -11.30
N ALA A 297 1.67 6.74 -12.65
CA ALA A 297 1.14 7.87 -13.39
C ALA A 297 -0.35 8.11 -13.08
N ARG A 298 -1.16 7.03 -13.06
CA ARG A 298 -2.58 7.15 -12.71
C ARG A 298 -2.81 7.55 -11.26
N ALA A 299 -1.99 7.06 -10.33
CA ALA A 299 -2.06 7.47 -8.93
C ALA A 299 -1.73 8.96 -8.75
N VAL A 300 -0.77 9.49 -9.51
CA VAL A 300 -0.46 10.93 -9.59
C VAL A 300 -1.63 11.73 -10.15
N GLU A 301 -2.24 11.30 -11.28
CA GLU A 301 -3.44 11.94 -11.86
C GLU A 301 -4.60 12.03 -10.84
N LEU A 302 -4.70 11.07 -9.94
CA LEU A 302 -5.71 11.03 -8.88
C LEU A 302 -5.32 11.79 -7.61
N GLY A 303 -4.10 12.35 -7.54
CA GLY A 303 -3.60 13.07 -6.36
C GLY A 303 -3.40 12.18 -5.13
N LEU A 304 -2.93 10.94 -5.32
CA LEU A 304 -2.81 9.97 -4.22
C LEU A 304 -1.49 10.06 -3.44
N GLY A 305 -0.55 10.89 -3.86
CA GLY A 305 0.75 11.09 -3.22
C GLY A 305 1.69 11.90 -4.11
N ALA A 306 3.00 11.78 -3.88
CA ALA A 306 4.04 12.50 -4.60
C ALA A 306 3.89 12.39 -6.12
N SER A 307 4.03 13.52 -6.82
CA SER A 307 3.82 13.65 -8.27
C SER A 307 5.11 13.59 -9.08
N SER A 308 6.26 13.72 -8.42
CA SER A 308 7.58 13.76 -9.05
C SER A 308 8.69 13.31 -8.10
N PRO A 309 9.88 12.94 -8.62
CA PRO A 309 11.03 12.61 -7.77
C PRO A 309 11.46 13.72 -6.81
N SER A 310 11.26 14.99 -7.19
CA SER A 310 11.65 16.16 -6.38
C SER A 310 10.79 16.34 -5.14
N GLU A 311 9.62 15.71 -5.07
CA GLU A 311 8.73 15.71 -3.91
C GLU A 311 9.03 14.56 -2.93
N ILE A 312 10.05 13.73 -3.21
CA ILE A 312 10.39 12.56 -2.38
C ILE A 312 11.74 12.79 -1.68
N GLU A 313 11.70 12.74 -0.35
CA GLU A 313 12.90 12.75 0.50
C GLU A 313 13.24 11.32 0.96
N LEU A 314 14.37 10.77 0.51
CA LEU A 314 14.89 9.49 1.03
C LEU A 314 15.73 9.76 2.27
N VAL A 315 15.29 9.26 3.42
CA VAL A 315 16.01 9.36 4.67
C VAL A 315 16.54 7.99 5.11
N SER A 316 17.77 7.92 5.59
CA SER A 316 18.34 6.72 6.18
C SER A 316 18.78 6.98 7.62
N VAL A 317 18.54 6.01 8.48
CA VAL A 317 18.74 6.15 9.94
C VAL A 317 20.14 5.73 10.39
N ASP A 318 20.92 5.11 9.50
CA ASP A 318 22.25 4.57 9.83
C ASP A 318 23.25 4.66 8.66
N PRO A 319 24.58 4.74 8.96
CA PRO A 319 25.61 4.82 7.94
C PRO A 319 25.63 3.69 6.90
N PRO A 320 25.39 2.41 7.25
CA PRO A 320 25.34 1.32 6.26
C PRO A 320 24.29 1.50 5.18
N SER A 321 23.22 2.25 5.45
CA SER A 321 22.14 2.53 4.51
C SER A 321 22.46 3.67 3.54
N HIS A 322 23.40 4.56 3.85
CA HIS A 322 23.64 5.80 3.10
C HIS A 322 24.03 5.54 1.64
N SER A 323 25.04 4.71 1.41
CA SER A 323 25.51 4.44 0.03
C SER A 323 24.45 3.80 -0.85
N TYR A 324 23.67 2.84 -0.31
CA TYR A 324 22.60 2.19 -1.05
C TYR A 324 21.44 3.16 -1.33
N ARG A 325 21.03 3.92 -0.32
CA ARG A 325 20.04 5.00 -0.48
C ARG A 325 20.44 5.97 -1.57
N ASP A 326 21.70 6.44 -1.61
CA ASP A 326 22.16 7.42 -2.58
C ASP A 326 22.13 6.87 -4.02
N GLN A 327 22.52 5.60 -4.21
CA GLN A 327 22.39 4.92 -5.51
C GLN A 327 20.94 4.85 -5.98
N VAL A 328 20.01 4.48 -5.08
CA VAL A 328 18.59 4.44 -5.38
C VAL A 328 18.03 5.83 -5.65
N ALA A 329 18.46 6.86 -4.90
CA ALA A 329 18.07 8.24 -5.11
C ALA A 329 18.48 8.77 -6.49
N GLU A 330 19.66 8.41 -6.97
CA GLU A 330 20.11 8.79 -8.32
C GLU A 330 19.27 8.10 -9.43
N ILE A 331 18.88 6.83 -9.21
CA ILE A 331 17.96 6.13 -10.14
C ILE A 331 16.60 6.80 -10.13
N LEU A 332 16.07 7.12 -8.94
CA LEU A 332 14.78 7.80 -8.79
C LEU A 332 14.75 9.14 -9.53
N LYS A 333 15.81 9.94 -9.46
CA LYS A 333 15.92 11.24 -10.13
C LYS A 333 15.99 11.11 -11.66
N ARG A 334 16.66 10.09 -12.16
CA ARG A 334 16.81 9.84 -13.61
C ARG A 334 15.57 9.20 -14.24
N GLY A 335 14.72 8.55 -13.41
CA GLY A 335 13.53 7.81 -13.80
C GLY A 335 13.85 6.35 -14.12
#